data_da2961c0aed7ba6a9a2c4841304426e8
#
_entry.id   da2961c0aed7ba6a9a2c4841304426e8
#
_cell.length_a   1.000
_cell.length_b   1.000
_cell.length_c   1.000
_cell.angle_alpha   90.00
_cell.angle_beta   90.00
_cell.angle_gamma   90.00
#
_symmetry.space_group_name_H-M   'P 1'
#
loop_
_entity.id
_entity.type
_entity.pdbx_description
1 polymer ?
#
loop_
_entity_poly.entity_id
_entity_poly.type
_entity_poly.pdbx_seq_one_letter_code
_entity_poly.pdbx_strand_id
1 'polypeptide(L)'
;MTNKKGFLVLSIIAFLIITFLVLNKFVFVVNFDQIINNFMLAHQYPSVTSFMLSITKILNPIEAVVIFIIFGLFLFLKNRHYFYSFTISTALGTLLPLGIKFLTQIQRPSLLLEQDSSFPSAHATIATVFLLSSIFFLIPLMKNCFSKNIFKIITYVVFPLVAFSRIYLSVHWTSDVLAGIILGFICFIIGKIICCQKKENVL
;
A
#
# COMPACT_ATOMS: atom_id res chain seq x y z
N MET A 1 16.26 13.97 -13.35
CA MET A 1 14.83 13.76 -13.69
C MET A 1 14.54 12.47 -14.46
N THR A 2 15.44 11.98 -15.28
CA THR A 2 15.29 10.78 -16.15
C THR A 2 14.94 9.48 -15.39
N ASN A 3 15.50 9.26 -14.20
CA ASN A 3 15.29 8.01 -13.45
C ASN A 3 13.86 7.80 -12.92
N LYS A 4 13.15 8.87 -12.50
CA LYS A 4 11.80 8.73 -11.89
C LYS A 4 10.75 8.28 -12.91
N LYS A 5 10.81 8.78 -14.14
CA LYS A 5 9.90 8.38 -15.22
C LYS A 5 10.16 6.92 -15.64
N GLY A 6 11.43 6.49 -15.69
CA GLY A 6 11.80 5.11 -15.97
C GLY A 6 11.26 4.15 -14.90
N PHE A 7 11.42 4.48 -13.61
CA PHE A 7 10.86 3.68 -12.53
C PHE A 7 9.33 3.61 -12.56
N LEU A 8 8.65 4.70 -12.91
CA LEU A 8 7.19 4.70 -13.06
C LEU A 8 6.76 3.75 -14.18
N VAL A 9 7.38 3.86 -15.35
CA VAL A 9 7.07 2.99 -16.50
C VAL A 9 7.29 1.52 -16.16
N LEU A 10 8.44 1.18 -15.55
CA LEU A 10 8.75 -0.18 -15.12
C LEU A 10 7.71 -0.72 -14.12
N SER A 11 7.30 0.11 -13.15
CA SER A 11 6.28 -0.28 -12.16
C SER A 11 4.91 -0.48 -12.80
N ILE A 12 4.53 0.36 -13.76
CA ILE A 12 3.28 0.18 -14.52
C ILE A 12 3.33 -1.12 -15.33
N ILE A 13 4.43 -1.40 -16.02
CA ILE A 13 4.60 -2.65 -16.77
C ILE A 13 4.50 -3.85 -15.81
N ALA A 14 5.19 -3.82 -14.68
CA ALA A 14 5.11 -4.89 -13.68
C ALA A 14 3.68 -5.10 -13.15
N PHE A 15 2.95 -4.01 -12.88
CA PHE A 15 1.55 -4.06 -12.45
C PHE A 15 0.65 -4.68 -13.53
N LEU A 16 0.83 -4.28 -14.79
CA LEU A 16 0.05 -4.83 -15.90
C LEU A 16 0.35 -6.32 -16.13
N ILE A 17 1.61 -6.73 -16.01
CA ILE A 17 1.98 -8.14 -16.11
C ILE A 17 1.30 -8.96 -15.02
N ILE A 18 1.43 -8.55 -13.74
CA ILE A 18 0.79 -9.32 -12.65
C ILE A 18 -0.73 -9.34 -12.79
N THR A 19 -1.34 -8.23 -13.20
CA THR A 19 -2.78 -8.15 -13.46
C THR A 19 -3.18 -9.13 -14.58
N PHE A 20 -2.46 -9.16 -15.69
CA PHE A 20 -2.71 -10.09 -16.79
C PHE A 20 -2.60 -11.55 -16.35
N LEU A 21 -1.57 -11.90 -15.58
CA LEU A 21 -1.35 -13.25 -15.08
C LEU A 21 -2.46 -13.71 -14.12
N VAL A 22 -2.91 -12.81 -13.23
CA VAL A 22 -3.97 -13.10 -12.26
C VAL A 22 -5.32 -13.23 -12.96
N LEU A 23 -5.68 -12.32 -13.86
CA LEU A 23 -6.96 -12.36 -14.59
C LEU A 23 -7.09 -13.60 -15.46
N ASN A 24 -6.01 -14.05 -16.10
CA ASN A 24 -6.00 -15.25 -16.92
C ASN A 24 -5.75 -16.54 -16.13
N LYS A 25 -5.71 -16.46 -14.79
CA LYS A 25 -5.52 -17.62 -13.88
C LYS A 25 -4.34 -18.51 -14.29
N PHE A 26 -3.20 -17.91 -14.61
CA PHE A 26 -2.02 -18.68 -14.96
C PHE A 26 -1.67 -19.69 -13.86
N VAL A 27 -1.47 -20.95 -14.23
CA VAL A 27 -1.33 -22.09 -13.31
C VAL A 27 -0.24 -21.85 -12.25
N PHE A 28 0.89 -21.27 -12.66
CA PHE A 28 1.97 -21.00 -11.71
C PHE A 28 1.61 -19.94 -10.66
N VAL A 29 0.80 -18.90 -11.01
CA VAL A 29 0.34 -17.88 -10.06
C VAL A 29 -0.68 -18.49 -9.11
N VAL A 30 -1.64 -19.26 -9.65
CA VAL A 30 -2.65 -19.94 -8.84
C VAL A 30 -2.00 -20.90 -7.85
N ASN A 31 -1.05 -21.72 -8.31
CA ASN A 31 -0.33 -22.66 -7.44
C ASN A 31 0.49 -21.93 -6.36
N PHE A 32 1.19 -20.86 -6.73
CA PHE A 32 1.96 -20.04 -5.79
C PHE A 32 1.05 -19.47 -4.69
N ASP A 33 -0.07 -18.88 -5.07
CA ASP A 33 -1.04 -18.30 -4.15
C ASP A 33 -1.64 -19.38 -3.22
N GLN A 34 -1.99 -20.55 -3.76
CA GLN A 34 -2.54 -21.67 -3.00
C GLN A 34 -1.51 -22.25 -2.02
N ILE A 35 -0.26 -22.44 -2.43
CA ILE A 35 0.80 -22.96 -1.56
C ILE A 35 0.99 -22.03 -0.37
N ILE A 36 1.11 -20.72 -0.59
CA ILE A 36 1.29 -19.76 0.49
C ILE A 36 0.05 -19.67 1.37
N ASN A 37 -1.15 -19.62 0.79
CA ASN A 37 -2.38 -19.58 1.57
C ASN A 37 -2.56 -20.83 2.45
N ASN A 38 -2.31 -22.01 1.92
CA ASN A 38 -2.39 -23.26 2.68
C ASN A 38 -1.34 -23.32 3.80
N PHE A 39 -0.12 -22.82 3.53
CA PHE A 39 0.91 -22.69 4.54
C PHE A 39 0.47 -21.73 5.67
N MET A 40 -0.11 -20.59 5.34
CA MET A 40 -0.61 -19.63 6.34
C MET A 40 -1.74 -20.24 7.18
N LEU A 41 -2.72 -20.88 6.53
CA LEU A 41 -3.82 -21.56 7.24
C LEU A 41 -3.35 -22.62 8.21
N ALA A 42 -2.35 -23.43 7.82
CA ALA A 42 -1.77 -24.48 8.67
C ALA A 42 -1.00 -23.91 9.89
N HIS A 43 -0.55 -22.64 9.83
CA HIS A 43 0.26 -22.00 10.87
C HIS A 43 -0.47 -20.83 11.56
N GLN A 44 -1.80 -20.82 11.53
CA GLN A 44 -2.60 -19.85 12.29
C GLN A 44 -2.70 -20.27 13.76
N TYR A 45 -2.10 -19.48 14.64
CA TYR A 45 -2.21 -19.63 16.09
C TYR A 45 -3.11 -18.53 16.67
N PRO A 46 -3.99 -18.80 17.64
CA PRO A 46 -4.96 -17.81 18.14
C PRO A 46 -4.35 -16.48 18.58
N SER A 47 -3.21 -16.51 19.28
CA SER A 47 -2.50 -15.31 19.73
C SER A 47 -1.94 -14.48 18.56
N VAL A 48 -1.34 -15.14 17.56
CA VAL A 48 -0.80 -14.48 16.36
C VAL A 48 -1.94 -13.95 15.50
N THR A 49 -3.02 -14.70 15.37
CA THR A 49 -4.21 -14.26 14.62
C THR A 49 -4.83 -13.01 15.25
N SER A 50 -4.99 -12.98 16.59
CA SER A 50 -5.49 -11.79 17.30
C SER A 50 -4.57 -10.58 17.12
N PHE A 51 -3.25 -10.79 17.14
CA PHE A 51 -2.28 -9.75 16.86
C PHE A 51 -2.40 -9.23 15.41
N MET A 52 -2.48 -10.13 14.41
CA MET A 52 -2.62 -9.75 13.00
C MET A 52 -3.95 -9.04 12.71
N LEU A 53 -5.03 -9.43 13.39
CA LEU A 53 -6.30 -8.70 13.34
C LEU A 53 -6.17 -7.27 13.89
N SER A 54 -5.40 -7.08 14.95
CA SER A 54 -5.13 -5.75 15.50
C SER A 54 -4.27 -4.90 14.57
N ILE A 55 -3.26 -5.50 13.96
CA ILE A 55 -2.37 -4.84 12.99
C ILE A 55 -3.14 -4.41 11.73
N THR A 56 -3.98 -5.28 11.17
CA THR A 56 -4.73 -4.92 9.95
C THR A 56 -5.70 -3.76 10.18
N LYS A 57 -6.26 -3.62 11.39
CA LYS A 57 -7.15 -2.50 11.75
C LYS A 57 -6.50 -1.12 11.64
N ILE A 58 -5.17 -1.01 11.73
CA ILE A 58 -4.47 0.28 11.63
C ILE A 58 -4.78 1.01 10.32
N LEU A 59 -5.07 0.27 9.24
CA LEU A 59 -5.42 0.85 7.94
C LEU A 59 -6.86 0.50 7.49
N ASN A 60 -7.76 0.18 8.41
CA ASN A 60 -9.19 0.22 8.11
C ASN A 60 -9.62 1.66 7.75
N PRO A 61 -10.73 1.86 7.07
CA PRO A 61 -11.09 3.17 6.53
C PRO A 61 -11.05 4.32 7.54
N ILE A 62 -11.55 4.14 8.76
CA ILE A 62 -11.59 5.20 9.79
C ILE A 62 -10.17 5.51 10.29
N GLU A 63 -9.40 4.49 10.65
CA GLU A 63 -8.04 4.61 11.16
C GLU A 63 -7.10 5.19 10.09
N ALA A 64 -7.27 4.78 8.84
CA ALA A 64 -6.52 5.33 7.71
C ALA A 64 -6.80 6.83 7.51
N VAL A 65 -8.05 7.28 7.67
CA VAL A 65 -8.41 8.70 7.62
C VAL A 65 -7.76 9.47 8.77
N VAL A 66 -7.75 8.92 9.98
CA VAL A 66 -7.08 9.56 11.13
C VAL A 66 -5.58 9.72 10.87
N ILE A 67 -4.91 8.67 10.39
CA ILE A 67 -3.47 8.74 10.04
C ILE A 67 -3.25 9.75 8.91
N PHE A 68 -4.11 9.77 7.89
CA PHE A 68 -4.06 10.75 6.80
C PHE A 68 -4.15 12.18 7.33
N ILE A 69 -5.07 12.46 8.25
CA ILE A 69 -5.23 13.80 8.85
C ILE A 69 -3.97 14.19 9.64
N ILE A 70 -3.44 13.30 10.49
CA ILE A 70 -2.25 13.56 11.31
C ILE A 70 -1.03 13.81 10.40
N PHE A 71 -0.77 12.94 9.44
CA PHE A 71 0.34 13.09 8.50
C PHE A 71 0.16 14.32 7.63
N GLY A 72 -1.05 14.52 7.09
CA GLY A 72 -1.41 15.65 6.24
C GLY A 72 -1.22 16.97 6.97
N LEU A 73 -1.72 17.11 8.20
CA LEU A 73 -1.57 18.33 8.99
C LEU A 73 -0.09 18.63 9.27
N PHE A 74 0.68 17.62 9.68
CA PHE A 74 2.13 17.79 9.88
C PHE A 74 2.82 18.29 8.59
N LEU A 75 2.52 17.66 7.44
CA LEU A 75 3.12 18.04 6.15
C LEU A 75 2.63 19.43 5.70
N PHE A 76 1.35 19.75 5.88
CA PHE A 76 0.79 21.06 5.55
C PHE A 76 1.49 22.20 6.29
N LEU A 77 1.79 22.00 7.58
CA LEU A 77 2.49 22.99 8.41
C LEU A 77 3.99 23.08 8.10
N LYS A 78 4.62 21.98 7.65
CA LYS A 78 6.07 21.95 7.42
C LYS A 78 6.47 22.16 5.96
N ASN A 79 5.72 21.58 5.03
CA ASN A 79 6.04 21.65 3.59
C ASN A 79 4.82 21.37 2.73
N ARG A 80 4.22 22.40 2.14
CA ARG A 80 3.02 22.30 1.33
C ARG A 80 3.18 21.41 0.08
N HIS A 81 4.37 21.35 -0.52
CA HIS A 81 4.61 20.45 -1.66
C HIS A 81 4.50 18.98 -1.24
N TYR A 82 5.06 18.62 -0.08
CA TYR A 82 4.95 17.27 0.44
C TYR A 82 3.51 16.95 0.84
N PHE A 83 2.77 17.91 1.39
CA PHE A 83 1.35 17.76 1.65
C PHE A 83 0.57 17.43 0.38
N TYR A 84 0.71 18.20 -0.69
CA TYR A 84 0.00 17.92 -1.96
C TYR A 84 0.42 16.59 -2.58
N SER A 85 1.73 16.28 -2.57
CA SER A 85 2.22 14.97 -3.03
C SER A 85 1.57 13.83 -2.25
N PHE A 86 1.53 13.93 -0.93
CA PHE A 86 0.93 12.94 -0.05
C PHE A 86 -0.57 12.78 -0.30
N THR A 87 -1.29 13.89 -0.40
CA THR A 87 -2.74 13.91 -0.65
C THR A 87 -3.09 13.24 -1.98
N ILE A 88 -2.38 13.60 -3.06
CA ILE A 88 -2.59 12.98 -4.37
C ILE A 88 -2.25 11.48 -4.33
N SER A 89 -1.12 11.11 -3.72
CA SER A 89 -0.72 9.71 -3.60
C SER A 89 -1.75 8.88 -2.84
N THR A 90 -2.29 9.42 -1.73
CA THR A 90 -3.29 8.74 -0.91
C THR A 90 -4.63 8.65 -1.64
N ALA A 91 -5.07 9.72 -2.30
CA ALA A 91 -6.29 9.71 -3.09
C ALA A 91 -6.24 8.65 -4.21
N LEU A 92 -5.14 8.61 -4.97
CA LEU A 92 -4.93 7.58 -6.00
C LEU A 92 -4.86 6.17 -5.37
N GLY A 93 -4.12 6.03 -4.26
CA GLY A 93 -3.97 4.75 -3.55
C GLY A 93 -5.28 4.22 -2.94
N THR A 94 -6.28 5.07 -2.74
CA THR A 94 -7.62 4.67 -2.30
C THR A 94 -8.55 4.40 -3.49
N LEU A 95 -8.58 5.30 -4.48
CA LEU A 95 -9.55 5.23 -5.58
C LEU A 95 -9.21 4.15 -6.60
N LEU A 96 -7.92 3.99 -6.96
CA LEU A 96 -7.52 3.01 -7.98
C LEU A 96 -7.81 1.57 -7.58
N PRO A 97 -7.47 1.10 -6.36
CA PRO A 97 -7.85 -0.26 -5.94
C PRO A 97 -9.36 -0.49 -5.98
N LEU A 98 -10.17 0.49 -5.56
CA LEU A 98 -11.63 0.38 -5.59
C LEU A 98 -12.15 0.22 -7.02
N GLY A 99 -11.68 1.06 -7.96
CA GLY A 99 -12.05 0.96 -9.38
C GLY A 99 -11.63 -0.36 -10.01
N ILE A 100 -10.40 -0.84 -9.72
CA ILE A 100 -9.90 -2.11 -10.25
C ILE A 100 -10.69 -3.29 -9.67
N LYS A 101 -11.00 -3.29 -8.38
CA LYS A 101 -11.84 -4.30 -7.74
C LYS A 101 -13.21 -4.42 -8.39
N PHE A 102 -13.84 -3.27 -8.68
CA PHE A 102 -15.13 -3.23 -9.37
C PHE A 102 -15.06 -3.89 -10.76
N LEU A 103 -13.95 -3.73 -11.47
CA LEU A 103 -13.75 -4.29 -12.82
C LEU A 103 -13.36 -5.77 -12.80
N THR A 104 -12.54 -6.20 -11.83
CA THR A 104 -11.93 -7.55 -11.85
C THR A 104 -12.77 -8.61 -11.16
N GLN A 105 -13.49 -8.28 -10.09
CA GLN A 105 -14.36 -9.14 -9.30
C GLN A 105 -13.74 -10.50 -8.91
N ILE A 106 -12.43 -10.50 -8.60
CA ILE A 106 -11.70 -11.72 -8.23
C ILE A 106 -12.09 -12.18 -6.83
N GLN A 107 -12.38 -13.47 -6.70
CA GLN A 107 -12.78 -14.09 -5.44
C GLN A 107 -11.60 -14.16 -4.44
N ARG A 108 -11.89 -13.91 -3.16
CA ARG A 108 -10.92 -14.00 -2.06
C ARG A 108 -10.62 -15.46 -1.67
N PRO A 109 -9.45 -15.71 -1.04
CA PRO A 109 -9.14 -17.01 -0.44
C PRO A 109 -10.17 -17.41 0.63
N SER A 110 -10.61 -16.45 1.47
CA SER A 110 -11.62 -16.62 2.49
C SER A 110 -12.59 -15.44 2.48
N LEU A 111 -13.89 -15.72 2.64
CA LEU A 111 -14.96 -14.72 2.70
C LEU A 111 -15.40 -14.41 4.15
N LEU A 112 -14.67 -14.90 5.15
CA LEU A 112 -15.05 -14.74 6.56
C LEU A 112 -14.97 -13.31 7.07
N LEU A 113 -13.98 -12.55 6.61
CA LEU A 113 -13.73 -11.18 7.07
C LEU A 113 -14.16 -10.10 6.08
N GLU A 114 -14.10 -10.40 4.79
CA GLU A 114 -14.43 -9.47 3.71
C GLU A 114 -15.08 -10.22 2.55
N GLN A 115 -16.07 -9.61 1.89
CA GLN A 115 -16.87 -10.25 0.83
C GLN A 115 -16.74 -9.55 -0.53
N ASP A 116 -16.02 -8.43 -0.61
CA ASP A 116 -15.76 -7.71 -1.87
C ASP A 116 -14.63 -8.38 -2.69
N SER A 117 -14.36 -7.87 -3.89
CA SER A 117 -13.28 -8.36 -4.76
C SER A 117 -11.91 -8.32 -4.06
N SER A 118 -11.12 -9.35 -4.33
CA SER A 118 -9.80 -9.54 -3.75
C SER A 118 -8.73 -8.61 -4.36
N PHE A 119 -8.70 -8.49 -5.69
CA PHE A 119 -7.60 -7.87 -6.43
C PHE A 119 -7.85 -6.40 -6.80
N PRO A 120 -6.86 -5.52 -6.62
CA PRO A 120 -5.65 -5.66 -5.78
C PRO A 120 -5.95 -5.36 -4.31
N SER A 121 -5.01 -5.66 -3.41
CA SER A 121 -5.17 -5.36 -1.98
C SER A 121 -5.08 -3.86 -1.69
N ALA A 122 -6.21 -3.25 -1.28
CA ALA A 122 -6.27 -1.83 -0.91
C ALA A 122 -5.43 -1.53 0.34
N HIS A 123 -5.42 -2.41 1.36
CA HIS A 123 -4.58 -2.25 2.55
C HIS A 123 -3.08 -2.23 2.17
N ALA A 124 -2.63 -3.14 1.30
CA ALA A 124 -1.23 -3.16 0.84
C ALA A 124 -0.89 -1.90 0.03
N THR A 125 -1.82 -1.40 -0.79
CA THR A 125 -1.63 -0.17 -1.57
C THR A 125 -1.45 1.03 -0.64
N ILE A 126 -2.36 1.26 0.30
CA ILE A 126 -2.30 2.38 1.26
C ILE A 126 -1.12 2.24 2.21
N ALA A 127 -0.81 1.02 2.69
CA ALA A 127 0.38 0.78 3.51
C ALA A 127 1.65 1.22 2.78
N THR A 128 1.78 0.91 1.49
CA THR A 128 2.93 1.31 0.68
C THR A 128 2.98 2.82 0.48
N VAL A 129 1.85 3.47 0.21
CA VAL A 129 1.80 4.95 0.11
C VAL A 129 2.23 5.60 1.42
N PHE A 130 1.73 5.13 2.57
CA PHE A 130 2.11 5.69 3.87
C PHE A 130 3.56 5.41 4.24
N LEU A 131 4.06 4.19 3.95
CA LEU A 131 5.47 3.84 4.12
C LEU A 131 6.38 4.80 3.34
N LEU A 132 6.15 4.94 2.04
CA LEU A 132 6.97 5.79 1.17
C LEU A 132 6.85 7.27 1.53
N SER A 133 5.64 7.75 1.85
CA SER A 133 5.43 9.12 2.29
C SER A 133 6.12 9.41 3.63
N SER A 134 6.13 8.45 4.55
CA SER A 134 6.88 8.56 5.79
C SER A 134 8.37 8.67 5.54
N ILE A 135 8.93 7.80 4.70
CA ILE A 135 10.37 7.78 4.39
C ILE A 135 10.81 9.06 3.68
N PHE A 136 10.06 9.48 2.66
CA PHE A 136 10.50 10.56 1.77
C PHE A 136 10.02 11.95 2.17
N PHE A 137 8.95 12.07 2.96
CA PHE A 137 8.37 13.36 3.32
C PHE A 137 8.40 13.65 4.82
N LEU A 138 7.95 12.72 5.69
CA LEU A 138 7.83 13.00 7.11
C LEU A 138 9.19 12.90 7.84
N ILE A 139 9.89 11.79 7.70
CA ILE A 139 11.16 11.53 8.40
C ILE A 139 12.21 12.60 8.12
N PRO A 140 12.41 13.11 6.89
CA PRO A 140 13.37 14.18 6.63
C PRO A 140 13.04 15.51 7.33
N LEU A 141 11.77 15.78 7.61
CA LEU A 141 11.31 17.00 8.26
C LEU A 141 11.38 16.95 9.80
N MET A 142 11.60 15.77 10.37
CA MET A 142 11.71 15.60 11.83
C MET A 142 13.08 16.05 12.33
N LYS A 143 13.10 17.00 13.29
CA LYS A 143 14.32 17.56 13.85
C LYS A 143 14.86 16.75 15.02
N ASN A 144 13.99 16.28 15.91
CA ASN A 144 14.38 15.51 17.08
C ASN A 144 14.86 14.11 16.68
N CYS A 145 16.12 13.79 16.99
CA CYS A 145 16.76 12.53 16.58
C CYS A 145 16.10 11.30 17.22
N PHE A 146 15.71 11.38 18.48
CA PHE A 146 15.07 10.28 19.22
C PHE A 146 13.70 9.96 18.62
N SER A 147 12.81 10.95 18.49
CA SER A 147 11.50 10.79 17.89
C SER A 147 11.59 10.30 16.44
N LYS A 148 12.55 10.81 15.67
CA LYS A 148 12.84 10.40 14.30
C LYS A 148 13.21 8.92 14.19
N ASN A 149 14.04 8.42 15.10
CA ASN A 149 14.46 7.01 15.09
C ASN A 149 13.31 6.08 15.50
N ILE A 150 12.53 6.43 16.52
CA ILE A 150 11.32 5.68 16.89
C ILE A 150 10.34 5.65 15.72
N PHE A 151 10.06 6.79 15.10
CA PHE A 151 9.14 6.87 13.97
C PHE A 151 9.62 6.05 12.77
N LYS A 152 10.95 6.02 12.50
CA LYS A 152 11.53 5.13 11.49
C LYS A 152 11.23 3.66 11.78
N ILE A 153 11.50 3.20 13.00
CA ILE A 153 11.26 1.81 13.39
C ILE A 153 9.79 1.46 13.21
N ILE A 154 8.87 2.32 13.72
CA ILE A 154 7.43 2.13 13.54
C ILE A 154 7.07 2.04 12.05
N THR A 155 7.56 2.96 11.23
CA THR A 155 7.29 3.02 9.79
C THR A 155 7.74 1.75 9.07
N TYR A 156 8.97 1.30 9.31
CA TYR A 156 9.53 0.12 8.62
C TYR A 156 8.97 -1.21 9.11
N VAL A 157 8.34 -1.23 10.28
CA VAL A 157 7.73 -2.45 10.83
C VAL A 157 6.23 -2.49 10.56
N VAL A 158 5.50 -1.43 10.93
CA VAL A 158 4.02 -1.47 10.93
C VAL A 158 3.45 -1.59 9.52
N PHE A 159 3.86 -0.75 8.57
CA PHE A 159 3.25 -0.77 7.25
C PHE A 159 3.50 -2.07 6.46
N PRO A 160 4.73 -2.64 6.42
CA PRO A 160 4.93 -3.97 5.84
C PRO A 160 4.13 -5.06 6.58
N LEU A 161 4.01 -4.95 7.90
CA LEU A 161 3.26 -5.92 8.69
C LEU A 161 1.75 -5.86 8.41
N VAL A 162 1.19 -4.66 8.14
CA VAL A 162 -0.19 -4.53 7.67
C VAL A 162 -0.38 -5.24 6.32
N ALA A 163 0.52 -5.06 5.36
CA ALA A 163 0.43 -5.76 4.08
C ALA A 163 0.54 -7.29 4.27
N PHE A 164 1.47 -7.75 5.11
CA PHE A 164 1.64 -9.18 5.42
C PHE A 164 0.42 -9.77 6.15
N SER A 165 -0.21 -9.02 7.04
CA SER A 165 -1.38 -9.50 7.78
C SER A 165 -2.53 -9.93 6.84
N ARG A 166 -2.62 -9.34 5.63
CA ARG A 166 -3.64 -9.70 4.64
C ARG A 166 -3.46 -11.11 4.09
N ILE A 167 -2.20 -11.54 3.94
CA ILE A 167 -1.85 -12.90 3.52
C ILE A 167 -2.08 -13.87 4.69
N TYR A 168 -1.56 -13.53 5.88
CA TYR A 168 -1.68 -14.37 7.07
C TYR A 168 -3.14 -14.66 7.44
N LEU A 169 -4.02 -13.65 7.34
CA LEU A 169 -5.45 -13.78 7.63
C LEU A 169 -6.25 -14.45 6.48
N SER A 170 -5.58 -14.86 5.41
CA SER A 170 -6.22 -15.47 4.21
C SER A 170 -7.35 -14.63 3.61
N VAL A 171 -7.28 -13.30 3.73
CA VAL A 171 -8.26 -12.38 3.13
C VAL A 171 -7.85 -11.90 1.74
N HIS A 172 -6.58 -12.05 1.39
CA HIS A 172 -6.02 -11.75 0.06
C HIS A 172 -5.05 -12.83 -0.39
N TRP A 173 -5.01 -13.09 -1.69
CA TRP A 173 -3.96 -13.86 -2.32
C TRP A 173 -2.62 -13.11 -2.23
N THR A 174 -1.51 -13.84 -2.25
CA THR A 174 -0.18 -13.22 -2.25
C THR A 174 0.02 -12.31 -3.46
N SER A 175 -0.48 -12.73 -4.62
CA SER A 175 -0.49 -11.92 -5.85
C SER A 175 -1.26 -10.61 -5.71
N ASP A 176 -2.39 -10.58 -4.97
CA ASP A 176 -3.15 -9.35 -4.69
C ASP A 176 -2.33 -8.34 -3.88
N VAL A 177 -1.60 -8.86 -2.88
CA VAL A 177 -0.77 -8.03 -1.99
C VAL A 177 0.43 -7.47 -2.75
N LEU A 178 1.09 -8.29 -3.59
CA LEU A 178 2.19 -7.85 -4.45
C LEU A 178 1.73 -6.79 -5.44
N ALA A 179 0.58 -7.00 -6.10
CA ALA A 179 -0.02 -6.00 -6.98
C ALA A 179 -0.36 -4.71 -6.22
N GLY A 180 -0.91 -4.82 -5.01
CA GLY A 180 -1.19 -3.67 -4.15
C GLY A 180 0.06 -2.87 -3.79
N ILE A 181 1.17 -3.53 -3.45
CA ILE A 181 2.47 -2.88 -3.18
C ILE A 181 2.95 -2.12 -4.42
N ILE A 182 2.94 -2.76 -5.59
CA ILE A 182 3.36 -2.12 -6.84
C ILE A 182 2.45 -0.92 -7.17
N LEU A 183 1.13 -1.06 -7.00
CA LEU A 183 0.19 0.02 -7.23
C LEU A 183 0.41 1.19 -6.26
N GLY A 184 0.67 0.92 -4.99
CA GLY A 184 1.02 1.94 -3.99
C GLY A 184 2.29 2.70 -4.35
N PHE A 185 3.29 2.00 -4.89
CA PHE A 185 4.52 2.60 -5.41
C PHE A 185 4.23 3.53 -6.61
N ILE A 186 3.40 3.08 -7.55
CA ILE A 186 2.94 3.89 -8.70
C ILE A 186 2.23 5.16 -8.20
N CYS A 187 1.26 5.03 -7.30
CA CYS A 187 0.52 6.16 -6.73
C CYS A 187 1.46 7.19 -6.07
N PHE A 188 2.44 6.70 -5.29
CA PHE A 188 3.43 7.57 -4.65
C PHE A 188 4.29 8.33 -5.67
N ILE A 189 4.79 7.64 -6.72
CA ILE A 189 5.61 8.30 -7.75
C ILE A 189 4.79 9.34 -8.51
N ILE A 190 3.54 9.03 -8.88
CA ILE A 190 2.66 9.98 -9.58
C ILE A 190 2.46 11.23 -8.73
N GLY A 191 2.08 11.10 -7.45
CA GLY A 191 1.92 12.24 -6.56
C GLY A 191 3.19 13.08 -6.43
N LYS A 192 4.36 12.43 -6.38
CA LYS A 192 5.66 13.11 -6.32
C LYS A 192 6.02 13.84 -7.62
N ILE A 193 5.68 13.27 -8.79
CA ILE A 193 5.96 13.89 -10.10
C ILE A 193 5.08 15.12 -10.30
N ILE A 194 3.76 15.02 -10.08
CA ILE A 194 2.80 16.10 -10.28
C ILE A 194 3.18 17.34 -9.46
N CYS A 195 3.61 17.13 -8.21
CA CYS A 195 3.99 18.25 -7.35
C CYS A 195 5.38 18.82 -7.66
N CYS A 196 6.33 18.01 -8.16
CA CYS A 196 7.65 18.53 -8.56
C CYS A 196 7.60 19.39 -9.81
N GLN A 197 6.74 19.07 -10.80
CA GLN A 197 6.61 19.87 -12.03
C GLN A 197 6.05 21.28 -11.79
N LYS A 198 5.21 21.45 -10.77
CA LYS A 198 4.64 22.77 -10.42
C LYS A 198 5.68 23.77 -9.91
N LYS A 199 6.86 23.30 -9.48
CA LYS A 199 7.95 24.17 -9.01
C LYS A 199 8.80 24.74 -10.15
N GLU A 200 8.87 24.05 -11.29
CA GLU A 200 9.62 24.50 -12.49
C GLU A 200 8.84 25.54 -13.32
N ASN A 201 7.50 25.54 -13.23
CA ASN A 201 6.64 26.44 -13.99
C ASN A 201 6.32 27.77 -13.27
N VAL A 202 6.88 28.02 -12.09
CA VAL A 202 6.65 29.22 -11.26
C VAL A 202 7.93 30.05 -11.12
N LEU A 203 9.03 29.65 -11.78
CA LEU A 203 10.28 30.39 -11.93
C LEU A 203 10.44 30.89 -13.37
#